data_ff852e2bcca68319ccbefa0801c7b498
#
_entry.id   ff852e2bcca68319ccbefa0801c7b498
#
_cell.length_a   1.000
_cell.length_b   1.000
_cell.length_c   1.000
_cell.angle_alpha   90.00
_cell.angle_beta   90.00
_cell.angle_gamma   90.00
#
_symmetry.space_group_name_H-M   'P 1'
#
loop_
_entity.id
_entity.type
_entity.pdbx_description
1 polymer ?
#
loop_
_entity_poly.entity_id
_entity_poly.type
_entity_poly.pdbx_seq_one_letter_code
_entity_poly.pdbx_strand_id
1 'polypeptide(L)'
;MTETDEFRPESSEIPGQQLPYPAKQSDMDPAPDSDLSNYKPAGKLTDKVALITGADSGIGRAVAIAFAMEGAKIAFVYNENTDDANETQRIVESKGQPCLVIQADVRQKANCEDAVRQTVEKYGKLNILVNNAAFQATHDKIEDITEEQLRRTFDTNIIAYFFMAQAALPHFEKGDAIVNTGSIVGITGNPILVDYTATKGAIHSFTKSLAIQLGKRGIRVNCVAPGPVWTPNIPGTMPEDEVKNFGHEVALARPGQPEELAPAYVLLASSEGSFMTGSIVEVTGGKLG
;
A
#
# COMPACT_ATOMS: atom_id res chain seq x y z
N MET A 1 -3.57 -23.32 20.07
CA MET A 1 -2.94 -22.36 19.14
C MET A 1 -3.29 -22.84 17.75
N THR A 2 -3.95 -22.04 16.95
CA THR A 2 -4.25 -22.36 15.55
C THR A 2 -2.98 -22.09 14.74
N GLU A 3 -2.74 -22.78 13.63
CA GLU A 3 -1.58 -22.62 12.71
C GLU A 3 -1.32 -21.16 12.26
N THR A 4 -2.23 -20.23 12.55
CA THR A 4 -2.13 -18.80 12.21
C THR A 4 -1.31 -17.97 13.22
N ASP A 5 -0.96 -18.51 14.38
CA ASP A 5 -0.25 -17.76 15.44
C ASP A 5 1.29 -17.82 15.29
N GLU A 6 1.84 -18.68 14.42
CA GLU A 6 3.27 -18.94 14.32
C GLU A 6 4.09 -17.80 13.68
N PHE A 7 3.45 -16.83 13.01
CA PHE A 7 4.16 -15.77 12.26
C PHE A 7 3.72 -14.34 12.63
N ARG A 8 3.45 -14.09 13.91
CA ARG A 8 3.03 -12.79 14.41
C ARG A 8 3.92 -12.33 15.56
N PRO A 9 5.16 -11.89 15.28
CA PRO A 9 6.10 -11.52 16.32
C PRO A 9 5.53 -10.39 17.18
N GLU A 10 5.67 -10.53 18.50
CA GLU A 10 5.42 -9.46 19.43
C GLU A 10 6.43 -8.32 19.24
N SER A 11 6.08 -7.09 19.64
CA SER A 11 7.02 -5.96 19.55
C SER A 11 8.37 -6.23 20.24
N SER A 12 8.35 -6.99 21.34
CA SER A 12 9.57 -7.35 22.09
C SER A 12 10.50 -8.32 21.35
N GLU A 13 10.01 -8.99 20.32
CA GLU A 13 10.77 -9.92 19.47
C GLU A 13 11.39 -9.25 18.26
N ILE A 14 11.02 -7.98 18.00
CA ILE A 14 11.58 -7.20 16.90
C ILE A 14 12.78 -6.40 17.43
N PRO A 15 14.02 -6.72 17.00
CA PRO A 15 15.19 -5.97 17.42
C PRO A 15 15.16 -4.55 16.87
N GLY A 16 15.77 -3.61 17.59
CA GLY A 16 16.09 -2.30 17.02
C GLY A 16 17.03 -2.49 15.83
N GLN A 17 16.70 -1.87 14.71
CA GLN A 17 17.49 -1.91 13.49
C GLN A 17 17.27 -0.66 12.66
N GLN A 18 18.32 -0.24 11.95
CA GLN A 18 18.25 0.84 10.98
C GLN A 18 18.90 0.37 9.68
N LEU A 19 18.15 0.46 8.59
CA LEU A 19 18.58 0.03 7.26
C LEU A 19 18.77 1.23 6.34
N PRO A 20 19.69 1.15 5.36
CA PRO A 20 19.82 2.19 4.35
C PRO A 20 18.51 2.40 3.58
N TYR A 21 18.12 3.67 3.35
CA TYR A 21 16.93 3.96 2.53
C TYR A 21 17.30 4.01 1.03
N PRO A 22 16.47 3.42 0.15
CA PRO A 22 15.29 2.59 0.43
C PRO A 22 15.70 1.20 0.94
N ALA A 23 15.12 0.78 2.07
CA ALA A 23 15.45 -0.49 2.67
C ALA A 23 14.89 -1.66 1.83
N LYS A 24 15.63 -2.77 1.77
CA LYS A 24 15.17 -4.00 1.13
C LYS A 24 14.43 -4.87 2.15
N GLN A 25 13.38 -5.55 1.69
CA GLN A 25 12.63 -6.49 2.54
C GLN A 25 13.48 -7.68 2.98
N SER A 26 14.41 -8.11 2.13
CA SER A 26 15.36 -9.19 2.43
C SER A 26 16.33 -8.89 3.57
N ASP A 27 16.57 -7.61 3.87
CA ASP A 27 17.56 -7.19 4.87
C ASP A 27 16.93 -7.00 6.26
N MET A 28 15.60 -7.14 6.38
CA MET A 28 14.89 -7.01 7.65
C MET A 28 14.99 -8.25 8.51
N ASP A 29 15.14 -8.07 9.83
CA ASP A 29 15.13 -9.13 10.83
C ASP A 29 14.11 -8.82 11.96
N PRO A 30 13.06 -9.64 12.14
CA PRO A 30 12.61 -10.69 11.23
C PRO A 30 12.11 -10.13 9.88
N ALA A 31 12.17 -10.95 8.84
CA ALA A 31 11.55 -10.60 7.56
C ALA A 31 10.03 -10.42 7.73
N PRO A 32 9.41 -9.41 7.09
CA PRO A 32 7.97 -9.23 7.16
C PRO A 32 7.23 -10.33 6.41
N ASP A 33 6.11 -10.80 6.99
CA ASP A 33 5.26 -11.80 6.37
C ASP A 33 4.35 -11.14 5.32
N SER A 34 4.54 -11.54 4.08
CA SER A 34 3.82 -11.02 2.93
C SER A 34 3.46 -12.09 1.88
N ASP A 35 3.69 -13.39 2.20
CA ASP A 35 3.52 -14.48 1.22
C ASP A 35 2.11 -15.07 1.16
N LEU A 36 1.27 -14.73 2.15
CA LEU A 36 -0.12 -15.18 2.27
C LEU A 36 -0.26 -16.72 2.30
N SER A 37 0.66 -17.42 2.95
CA SER A 37 0.67 -18.89 3.04
C SER A 37 -0.64 -19.46 3.61
N ASN A 38 -1.29 -18.75 4.54
CA ASN A 38 -2.55 -19.13 5.17
C ASN A 38 -3.79 -18.54 4.49
N TYR A 39 -3.64 -17.70 3.46
CA TYR A 39 -4.75 -17.07 2.76
C TYR A 39 -5.50 -18.09 1.89
N LYS A 40 -6.84 -18.11 2.00
CA LYS A 40 -7.71 -19.00 1.22
C LYS A 40 -8.43 -18.19 0.14
N PRO A 41 -7.97 -18.25 -1.12
CA PRO A 41 -8.60 -17.50 -2.20
C PRO A 41 -9.97 -18.08 -2.57
N ALA A 42 -10.83 -17.22 -3.10
CA ALA A 42 -12.18 -17.57 -3.55
C ALA A 42 -12.50 -17.06 -4.97
N GLY A 43 -11.49 -16.62 -5.72
CA GLY A 43 -11.66 -16.15 -7.11
C GLY A 43 -12.38 -14.80 -7.22
N LYS A 44 -12.32 -13.97 -6.20
CA LYS A 44 -13.07 -12.70 -6.09
C LYS A 44 -12.68 -11.66 -7.12
N LEU A 45 -11.49 -11.77 -7.72
CA LEU A 45 -10.94 -10.84 -8.70
C LEU A 45 -10.68 -11.53 -10.06
N THR A 46 -11.32 -12.66 -10.30
CA THR A 46 -11.19 -13.38 -11.58
C THR A 46 -11.45 -12.44 -12.74
N ASP A 47 -10.58 -12.53 -13.78
CA ASP A 47 -10.60 -11.69 -14.98
C ASP A 47 -10.39 -10.17 -14.75
N LYS A 48 -10.08 -9.74 -13.56
CA LYS A 48 -9.70 -8.32 -13.30
C LYS A 48 -8.24 -8.08 -13.64
N VAL A 49 -7.92 -6.82 -13.92
CA VAL A 49 -6.56 -6.29 -14.07
C VAL A 49 -6.34 -5.23 -13.00
N ALA A 50 -5.30 -5.39 -12.22
CA ALA A 50 -4.92 -4.45 -11.17
C ALA A 50 -3.58 -3.79 -11.49
N LEU A 51 -3.50 -2.47 -11.24
CA LEU A 51 -2.26 -1.70 -11.22
C LEU A 51 -2.00 -1.21 -9.80
N ILE A 52 -0.82 -1.53 -9.25
CA ILE A 52 -0.47 -1.27 -7.85
C ILE A 52 0.82 -0.46 -7.82
N THR A 53 0.85 0.67 -7.11
CA THR A 53 2.09 1.45 -6.93
C THR A 53 2.83 1.04 -5.66
N GLY A 54 4.16 0.92 -5.71
CA GLY A 54 4.99 0.51 -4.58
C GLY A 54 4.73 -0.93 -4.14
N ALA A 55 4.68 -1.87 -5.10
CA ALA A 55 4.43 -3.27 -4.79
C ALA A 55 5.68 -4.16 -4.90
N ASP A 56 6.85 -3.57 -4.90
CA ASP A 56 8.11 -4.28 -4.73
C ASP A 56 8.23 -4.94 -3.35
N SER A 57 7.63 -4.35 -2.32
CA SER A 57 7.77 -4.81 -0.94
C SER A 57 6.54 -4.52 -0.08
N GLY A 58 6.56 -4.95 1.18
CA GLY A 58 5.62 -4.60 2.24
C GLY A 58 4.15 -4.83 1.86
N ILE A 59 3.30 -3.85 2.17
CA ILE A 59 1.85 -3.92 1.93
C ILE A 59 1.55 -4.11 0.44
N GLY A 60 2.24 -3.36 -0.43
CA GLY A 60 2.03 -3.46 -1.88
C GLY A 60 2.31 -4.85 -2.43
N ARG A 61 3.39 -5.52 -1.98
CA ARG A 61 3.71 -6.91 -2.31
C ARG A 61 2.60 -7.84 -1.86
N ALA A 62 2.17 -7.77 -0.60
CA ALA A 62 1.12 -8.63 -0.08
C ALA A 62 -0.20 -8.46 -0.84
N VAL A 63 -0.56 -7.22 -1.21
CA VAL A 63 -1.74 -6.92 -2.02
C VAL A 63 -1.62 -7.52 -3.43
N ALA A 64 -0.45 -7.38 -4.08
CA ALA A 64 -0.22 -7.95 -5.41
C ALA A 64 -0.37 -9.49 -5.39
N ILE A 65 0.18 -10.15 -4.37
CA ILE A 65 0.08 -11.60 -4.20
C ILE A 65 -1.37 -12.02 -3.92
N ALA A 66 -2.08 -11.33 -3.01
CA ALA A 66 -3.48 -11.62 -2.70
C ALA A 66 -4.37 -11.47 -3.94
N PHE A 67 -4.18 -10.40 -4.71
CA PHE A 67 -4.95 -10.16 -5.93
C PHE A 67 -4.68 -11.23 -6.99
N ALA A 68 -3.42 -11.67 -7.12
CA ALA A 68 -3.08 -12.79 -8.01
C ALA A 68 -3.74 -14.10 -7.56
N MET A 69 -3.73 -14.42 -6.26
CA MET A 69 -4.42 -15.58 -5.70
C MET A 69 -5.94 -15.52 -5.95
N GLU A 70 -6.52 -14.32 -5.94
CA GLU A 70 -7.94 -14.09 -6.28
C GLU A 70 -8.24 -14.06 -7.79
N GLY A 71 -7.24 -14.31 -8.63
CA GLY A 71 -7.40 -14.45 -10.08
C GLY A 71 -7.18 -13.19 -10.91
N ALA A 72 -6.69 -12.11 -10.34
CA ALA A 72 -6.38 -10.89 -11.08
C ALA A 72 -5.03 -10.98 -11.79
N LYS A 73 -4.93 -10.40 -12.99
CA LYS A 73 -3.66 -10.08 -13.65
C LYS A 73 -3.05 -8.85 -12.99
N ILE A 74 -1.75 -8.89 -12.75
CA ILE A 74 -1.06 -7.85 -11.97
C ILE A 74 -0.15 -7.02 -12.87
N ALA A 75 -0.24 -5.70 -12.75
CA ALA A 75 0.80 -4.75 -13.08
C ALA A 75 1.20 -4.01 -11.81
N PHE A 76 2.49 -3.73 -11.64
CA PHE A 76 2.89 -2.89 -10.52
C PHE A 76 4.04 -1.96 -10.87
N VAL A 77 4.09 -0.83 -10.16
CA VAL A 77 5.14 0.18 -10.27
C VAL A 77 6.03 0.11 -9.05
N TYR A 78 7.34 0.16 -9.26
CA TYR A 78 8.36 0.33 -8.22
C TYR A 78 9.38 1.41 -8.62
N ASN A 79 10.12 1.95 -7.64
CA ASN A 79 11.09 3.01 -7.92
C ASN A 79 12.53 2.48 -8.05
N GLU A 80 13.09 1.87 -7.01
CA GLU A 80 14.53 1.62 -6.91
C GLU A 80 14.89 0.16 -6.62
N ASN A 81 14.15 -0.55 -5.77
CA ASN A 81 14.52 -1.90 -5.30
C ASN A 81 14.18 -3.00 -6.32
N THR A 82 15.01 -3.15 -7.34
CA THR A 82 14.80 -4.13 -8.43
C THR A 82 14.80 -5.57 -7.93
N ASP A 83 15.64 -5.93 -6.95
CA ASP A 83 15.68 -7.29 -6.40
C ASP A 83 14.34 -7.65 -5.72
N ASP A 84 13.81 -6.74 -4.90
CA ASP A 84 12.51 -6.90 -4.26
C ASP A 84 11.36 -6.95 -5.28
N ALA A 85 11.43 -6.13 -6.34
CA ALA A 85 10.45 -6.15 -7.43
C ALA A 85 10.46 -7.48 -8.18
N ASN A 86 11.65 -8.02 -8.49
CA ASN A 86 11.80 -9.33 -9.13
C ASN A 86 11.23 -10.46 -8.25
N GLU A 87 11.45 -10.40 -6.94
CA GLU A 87 10.90 -11.38 -6.01
C GLU A 87 9.37 -11.29 -5.96
N THR A 88 8.79 -10.09 -5.91
CA THR A 88 7.33 -9.92 -6.00
C THR A 88 6.78 -10.50 -7.31
N GLN A 89 7.43 -10.22 -8.43
CA GLN A 89 7.05 -10.81 -9.72
C GLN A 89 7.05 -12.33 -9.67
N ARG A 90 8.15 -12.93 -9.20
CA ARG A 90 8.30 -14.38 -9.09
C ARG A 90 7.17 -15.01 -8.26
N ILE A 91 6.83 -14.38 -7.12
CA ILE A 91 5.77 -14.89 -6.24
C ILE A 91 4.40 -14.78 -6.93
N VAL A 92 4.06 -13.63 -7.52
CA VAL A 92 2.81 -13.42 -8.26
C VAL A 92 2.66 -14.46 -9.38
N GLU A 93 3.71 -14.66 -10.18
CA GLU A 93 3.69 -15.64 -11.28
C GLU A 93 3.56 -17.09 -10.78
N SER A 94 4.11 -17.41 -9.60
CA SER A 94 3.92 -18.72 -8.97
C SER A 94 2.47 -18.98 -8.53
N LYS A 95 1.64 -17.93 -8.38
CA LYS A 95 0.19 -18.06 -8.13
C LYS A 95 -0.61 -18.25 -9.43
N GLY A 96 0.05 -18.37 -10.58
CA GLY A 96 -0.58 -18.64 -11.87
C GLY A 96 -1.09 -17.41 -12.63
N GLN A 97 -0.76 -16.21 -12.19
CA GLN A 97 -1.17 -14.97 -12.85
C GLN A 97 0.02 -14.25 -13.49
N PRO A 98 -0.16 -13.63 -14.68
CA PRO A 98 0.89 -12.85 -15.30
C PRO A 98 1.15 -11.56 -14.49
N CYS A 99 2.43 -11.15 -14.44
CA CYS A 99 2.87 -9.95 -13.76
C CYS A 99 3.63 -9.02 -14.72
N LEU A 100 3.24 -7.75 -14.79
CA LEU A 100 3.95 -6.68 -15.48
C LEU A 100 4.65 -5.81 -14.46
N VAL A 101 5.96 -5.75 -14.53
CA VAL A 101 6.80 -4.95 -13.61
C VAL A 101 7.25 -3.68 -14.32
N ILE A 102 6.99 -2.52 -13.71
CA ILE A 102 7.28 -1.20 -14.30
C ILE A 102 8.15 -0.42 -13.33
N GLN A 103 9.39 -0.13 -13.73
CA GLN A 103 10.24 0.78 -12.96
C GLN A 103 9.93 2.22 -13.32
N ALA A 104 9.42 3.00 -12.37
CA ALA A 104 9.06 4.39 -12.60
C ALA A 104 8.92 5.19 -11.29
N ASP A 105 9.33 6.45 -11.32
CA ASP A 105 9.07 7.42 -10.26
C ASP A 105 7.68 8.03 -10.45
N VAL A 106 6.77 7.70 -9.54
CA VAL A 106 5.36 8.16 -9.56
C VAL A 106 5.18 9.66 -9.32
N ARG A 107 6.23 10.36 -8.86
CA ARG A 107 6.22 11.83 -8.74
C ARG A 107 6.13 12.54 -10.10
N GLN A 108 6.47 11.83 -11.17
CA GLN A 108 6.43 12.32 -12.53
C GLN A 108 5.12 11.91 -13.21
N LYS A 109 4.29 12.90 -13.58
CA LYS A 109 2.99 12.65 -14.22
C LYS A 109 3.11 11.75 -15.46
N ALA A 110 4.11 12.01 -16.32
CA ALA A 110 4.34 11.22 -17.53
C ALA A 110 4.60 9.73 -17.22
N ASN A 111 5.27 9.43 -16.12
CA ASN A 111 5.52 8.04 -15.70
C ASN A 111 4.23 7.36 -15.23
N CYS A 112 3.34 8.09 -14.56
CA CYS A 112 2.02 7.58 -14.16
C CYS A 112 1.15 7.26 -15.39
N GLU A 113 1.14 8.17 -16.37
CA GLU A 113 0.42 7.98 -17.64
C GLU A 113 0.99 6.78 -18.40
N ASP A 114 2.31 6.64 -18.45
CA ASP A 114 3.00 5.53 -19.11
C ASP A 114 2.74 4.17 -18.43
N ALA A 115 2.72 4.13 -17.10
CA ALA A 115 2.42 2.90 -16.35
C ALA A 115 0.99 2.40 -16.63
N VAL A 116 0.02 3.29 -16.67
CA VAL A 116 -1.35 2.94 -17.05
C VAL A 116 -1.43 2.48 -18.50
N ARG A 117 -0.78 3.20 -19.42
CA ARG A 117 -0.72 2.84 -20.84
C ARG A 117 -0.14 1.44 -21.04
N GLN A 118 1.03 1.14 -20.45
CA GLN A 118 1.66 -0.19 -20.53
C GLN A 118 0.73 -1.29 -19.99
N THR A 119 0.03 -1.03 -18.88
CA THR A 119 -0.91 -1.98 -18.29
C THR A 119 -2.06 -2.30 -19.24
N VAL A 120 -2.66 -1.26 -19.83
CA VAL A 120 -3.78 -1.42 -20.78
C VAL A 120 -3.32 -2.07 -22.08
N GLU A 121 -2.15 -1.69 -22.61
CA GLU A 121 -1.57 -2.34 -23.79
C GLU A 121 -1.30 -3.83 -23.57
N LYS A 122 -0.79 -4.19 -22.37
CA LYS A 122 -0.48 -5.59 -22.05
C LYS A 122 -1.70 -6.45 -21.81
N TYR A 123 -2.73 -5.93 -21.14
CA TYR A 123 -3.86 -6.73 -20.65
C TYR A 123 -5.21 -6.38 -21.28
N GLY A 124 -5.27 -5.33 -22.11
CA GLY A 124 -6.48 -4.90 -22.82
C GLY A 124 -7.45 -4.06 -21.97
N LYS A 125 -7.21 -3.93 -20.65
CA LYS A 125 -8.08 -3.20 -19.73
C LYS A 125 -7.36 -2.85 -18.42
N LEU A 126 -8.00 -2.01 -17.59
CA LEU A 126 -7.62 -1.75 -16.20
C LEU A 126 -8.90 -1.66 -15.36
N ASN A 127 -8.99 -2.44 -14.29
CA ASN A 127 -10.18 -2.51 -13.44
C ASN A 127 -9.95 -2.02 -12.02
N ILE A 128 -8.72 -2.13 -11.52
CA ILE A 128 -8.39 -1.81 -10.14
C ILE A 128 -7.11 -1.00 -10.12
N LEU A 129 -7.17 0.17 -9.49
CA LEU A 129 -5.99 0.95 -9.16
C LEU A 129 -5.77 0.91 -7.65
N VAL A 130 -4.58 0.47 -7.22
CA VAL A 130 -4.14 0.59 -5.83
C VAL A 130 -3.03 1.63 -5.74
N ASN A 131 -3.34 2.77 -5.16
CA ASN A 131 -2.36 3.79 -4.81
C ASN A 131 -1.77 3.42 -3.44
N ASN A 132 -0.53 2.93 -3.43
CA ASN A 132 0.13 2.46 -2.22
C ASN A 132 1.53 3.05 -2.02
N ALA A 133 2.25 3.43 -3.08
CA ALA A 133 3.56 4.06 -2.97
C ALA A 133 3.55 5.22 -1.97
N ALA A 134 4.53 5.25 -1.07
CA ALA A 134 4.66 6.27 -0.05
C ALA A 134 6.12 6.52 0.32
N PHE A 135 6.38 7.72 0.83
CA PHE A 135 7.63 8.15 1.43
C PHE A 135 7.33 8.76 2.81
N GLN A 136 8.20 8.53 3.78
CA GLN A 136 8.23 9.22 5.07
C GLN A 136 9.68 9.49 5.49
N ALA A 137 9.86 10.48 6.36
CA ALA A 137 11.08 10.70 7.11
C ALA A 137 10.71 11.34 8.45
N THR A 138 11.43 10.99 9.50
CA THR A 138 11.16 11.47 10.86
C THR A 138 11.94 12.72 11.16
N HIS A 139 11.31 13.65 11.88
CA HIS A 139 11.93 14.86 12.46
C HIS A 139 11.32 15.18 13.82
N ASP A 140 12.15 15.54 14.79
CA ASP A 140 11.70 15.94 16.12
C ASP A 140 11.02 17.31 16.11
N LYS A 141 11.36 18.18 15.16
CA LYS A 141 10.86 19.55 15.06
C LYS A 141 10.43 19.86 13.62
N ILE A 142 9.37 20.62 13.48
CA ILE A 142 8.86 21.06 12.18
C ILE A 142 9.90 21.92 11.41
N GLU A 143 10.73 22.67 12.14
CA GLU A 143 11.76 23.53 11.56
C GLU A 143 12.86 22.74 10.85
N ASP A 144 13.03 21.45 11.17
CA ASP A 144 14.03 20.58 10.57
C ASP A 144 13.56 19.96 9.24
N ILE A 145 12.25 20.09 8.92
CA ILE A 145 11.70 19.62 7.65
C ILE A 145 12.12 20.55 6.52
N THR A 146 13.01 20.07 5.65
CA THR A 146 13.45 20.86 4.50
C THR A 146 12.36 20.99 3.42
N GLU A 147 12.44 22.04 2.59
CA GLU A 147 11.54 22.20 1.44
C GLU A 147 11.62 20.99 0.49
N GLU A 148 12.83 20.48 0.27
CA GLU A 148 13.04 19.29 -0.58
C GLU A 148 12.28 18.08 -0.06
N GLN A 149 12.42 17.78 1.25
CA GLN A 149 11.70 16.68 1.87
C GLN A 149 10.19 16.90 1.82
N LEU A 150 9.72 18.09 2.19
CA LEU A 150 8.30 18.42 2.17
C LEU A 150 7.70 18.17 0.76
N ARG A 151 8.36 18.66 -0.28
CA ARG A 151 7.94 18.43 -1.66
C ARG A 151 7.95 16.94 -2.01
N ARG A 152 9.04 16.22 -1.69
CA ARG A 152 9.14 14.78 -1.92
C ARG A 152 8.01 14.01 -1.26
N THR A 153 7.70 14.32 0.01
CA THR A 153 6.60 13.67 0.74
C THR A 153 5.26 13.92 0.07
N PHE A 154 4.95 15.17 -0.30
CA PHE A 154 3.68 15.51 -0.95
C PHE A 154 3.59 14.96 -2.36
N ASP A 155 4.65 15.06 -3.15
CA ASP A 155 4.67 14.57 -4.53
C ASP A 155 4.46 13.06 -4.58
N THR A 156 5.12 12.31 -3.67
CA THR A 156 4.99 10.85 -3.62
C THR A 156 3.62 10.42 -3.06
N ASN A 157 3.20 11.00 -1.92
CA ASN A 157 2.10 10.43 -1.15
C ASN A 157 0.73 10.91 -1.60
N ILE A 158 0.63 12.09 -2.22
CA ILE A 158 -0.67 12.64 -2.61
C ILE A 158 -0.72 13.10 -4.07
N ILE A 159 0.27 13.83 -4.57
CA ILE A 159 0.24 14.31 -5.97
C ILE A 159 0.26 13.13 -6.94
N ALA A 160 1.09 12.13 -6.68
CA ALA A 160 1.12 10.88 -7.47
C ALA A 160 -0.25 10.17 -7.49
N TYR A 161 -1.02 10.19 -6.41
CA TYR A 161 -2.36 9.58 -6.35
C TYR A 161 -3.34 10.28 -7.30
N PHE A 162 -3.25 11.61 -7.42
CA PHE A 162 -3.99 12.37 -8.43
C PHE A 162 -3.57 11.97 -9.85
N PHE A 163 -2.27 11.89 -10.14
CA PHE A 163 -1.76 11.55 -11.47
C PHE A 163 -2.19 10.12 -11.87
N MET A 164 -2.04 9.15 -10.98
CA MET A 164 -2.48 7.78 -11.22
C MET A 164 -3.99 7.69 -11.45
N ALA A 165 -4.80 8.36 -10.63
CA ALA A 165 -6.25 8.38 -10.80
C ALA A 165 -6.65 9.04 -12.12
N GLN A 166 -6.06 10.19 -12.48
CA GLN A 166 -6.30 10.87 -13.74
C GLN A 166 -5.98 9.98 -14.95
N ALA A 167 -4.86 9.25 -14.89
CA ALA A 167 -4.45 8.35 -15.96
C ALA A 167 -5.37 7.11 -16.07
N ALA A 168 -5.80 6.53 -14.94
CA ALA A 168 -6.60 5.32 -14.90
C ALA A 168 -8.08 5.54 -15.29
N LEU A 169 -8.68 6.66 -14.88
CA LEU A 169 -10.12 6.93 -15.02
C LEU A 169 -10.68 6.90 -16.46
N PRO A 170 -9.93 7.23 -17.53
CA PRO A 170 -10.40 7.04 -18.91
C PRO A 170 -10.62 5.57 -19.30
N HIS A 171 -9.99 4.62 -18.58
CA HIS A 171 -10.06 3.18 -18.84
C HIS A 171 -11.03 2.46 -17.91
N PHE A 172 -11.61 3.16 -16.92
CA PHE A 172 -12.48 2.58 -15.90
C PHE A 172 -13.94 2.58 -16.35
N GLU A 173 -14.59 1.46 -16.07
CA GLU A 173 -16.00 1.21 -16.29
C GLU A 173 -16.78 1.02 -14.98
N LYS A 174 -18.09 0.84 -15.08
CA LYS A 174 -18.94 0.52 -13.94
C LYS A 174 -18.49 -0.79 -13.28
N GLY A 175 -18.30 -0.74 -11.96
CA GLY A 175 -17.84 -1.88 -11.15
C GLY A 175 -16.33 -1.87 -10.88
N ASP A 176 -15.55 -0.96 -11.50
CA ASP A 176 -14.13 -0.80 -11.22
C ASP A 176 -13.89 -0.03 -9.93
N ALA A 177 -12.66 -0.12 -9.40
CA ALA A 177 -12.36 0.40 -8.08
C ALA A 177 -10.97 1.05 -7.97
N ILE A 178 -10.89 2.11 -7.16
CA ILE A 178 -9.65 2.69 -6.65
C ILE A 178 -9.56 2.37 -5.16
N VAL A 179 -8.43 1.82 -4.72
CA VAL A 179 -8.13 1.60 -3.30
C VAL A 179 -6.87 2.39 -2.95
N ASN A 180 -7.01 3.36 -2.06
CA ASN A 180 -5.90 4.20 -1.60
C ASN A 180 -5.34 3.67 -0.28
N THR A 181 -4.02 3.76 -0.09
CA THR A 181 -3.35 3.46 1.17
C THR A 181 -3.17 4.74 1.98
N GLY A 182 -4.07 4.94 2.94
CA GLY A 182 -3.98 6.01 3.93
C GLY A 182 -3.02 5.67 5.07
N SER A 183 -3.39 6.07 6.27
CA SER A 183 -2.78 5.65 7.54
C SER A 183 -3.66 6.11 8.71
N ILE A 184 -3.59 5.41 9.83
CA ILE A 184 -4.22 5.86 11.08
C ILE A 184 -3.68 7.23 11.53
N VAL A 185 -2.40 7.54 11.28
CA VAL A 185 -1.84 8.85 11.64
C VAL A 185 -2.45 10.01 10.86
N GLY A 186 -3.09 9.76 9.72
CA GLY A 186 -3.89 10.77 9.02
C GLY A 186 -5.18 11.16 9.78
N ILE A 187 -5.54 10.42 10.83
CA ILE A 187 -6.67 10.67 11.75
C ILE A 187 -6.13 11.17 13.09
N THR A 188 -5.15 10.48 13.66
CA THR A 188 -4.66 10.75 15.03
C THR A 188 -3.57 11.80 15.12
N GLY A 189 -2.83 12.05 14.04
CA GLY A 189 -1.56 12.78 14.08
C GLY A 189 -0.39 11.92 14.51
N ASN A 190 0.83 12.42 14.25
CA ASN A 190 2.09 11.85 14.75
C ASN A 190 3.13 12.97 14.84
N PRO A 191 3.74 13.22 16.02
CA PRO A 191 4.59 14.39 16.23
C PRO A 191 5.93 14.35 15.46
N ILE A 192 6.45 13.17 15.15
CA ILE A 192 7.73 13.02 14.42
C ILE A 192 7.54 12.80 12.90
N LEU A 193 6.30 12.76 12.40
CA LEU A 193 5.93 12.50 11.01
C LEU A 193 4.95 13.56 10.49
N VAL A 194 5.21 14.84 10.74
CA VAL A 194 4.24 15.94 10.52
C VAL A 194 3.83 16.06 9.05
N ASP A 195 4.80 16.07 8.12
CA ASP A 195 4.56 16.15 6.67
C ASP A 195 3.87 14.89 6.13
N TYR A 196 4.34 13.72 6.54
CA TYR A 196 3.71 12.43 6.20
C TYR A 196 2.25 12.37 6.67
N THR A 197 2.00 12.72 7.92
CA THR A 197 0.67 12.77 8.52
C THR A 197 -0.28 13.67 7.75
N ALA A 198 0.20 14.86 7.36
CA ALA A 198 -0.58 15.79 6.54
C ALA A 198 -0.99 15.17 5.19
N THR A 199 -0.06 14.44 4.52
CA THR A 199 -0.39 13.74 3.26
C THR A 199 -1.40 12.62 3.47
N LYS A 200 -1.33 11.90 4.59
CA LYS A 200 -2.28 10.81 4.89
C LYS A 200 -3.69 11.34 5.20
N GLY A 201 -3.81 12.48 5.88
CA GLY A 201 -5.07 13.20 6.01
C GLY A 201 -5.63 13.69 4.67
N ALA A 202 -4.76 14.18 3.77
CA ALA A 202 -5.13 14.57 2.41
C ALA A 202 -5.67 13.37 1.60
N ILE A 203 -5.07 12.18 1.71
CA ILE A 203 -5.56 10.95 1.06
C ILE A 203 -6.99 10.59 1.53
N HIS A 204 -7.29 10.73 2.82
CA HIS A 204 -8.63 10.46 3.34
C HIS A 204 -9.67 11.39 2.72
N SER A 205 -9.37 12.69 2.63
CA SER A 205 -10.24 13.69 1.99
C SER A 205 -10.35 13.47 0.48
N PHE A 206 -9.26 13.18 -0.20
CA PHE A 206 -9.22 12.81 -1.62
C PHE A 206 -10.12 11.62 -1.91
N THR A 207 -10.01 10.55 -1.10
CA THR A 207 -10.84 9.34 -1.24
C THR A 207 -12.33 9.67 -1.19
N LYS A 208 -12.77 10.41 -0.17
CA LYS A 208 -14.19 10.80 0.00
C LYS A 208 -14.70 11.66 -1.16
N SER A 209 -13.92 12.66 -1.56
CA SER A 209 -14.31 13.57 -2.63
C SER A 209 -14.41 12.86 -3.98
N LEU A 210 -13.43 12.02 -4.30
CA LEU A 210 -13.41 11.27 -5.55
C LEU A 210 -14.51 10.21 -5.59
N ALA A 211 -14.84 9.57 -4.46
CA ALA A 211 -15.95 8.63 -4.33
C ALA A 211 -17.29 9.27 -4.68
N ILE A 212 -17.56 10.50 -4.16
CA ILE A 212 -18.77 11.26 -4.47
C ILE A 212 -18.82 11.61 -5.97
N GLN A 213 -17.70 12.05 -6.52
CA GLN A 213 -17.62 12.44 -7.93
C GLN A 213 -17.87 11.26 -8.88
N LEU A 214 -17.35 10.07 -8.56
CA LEU A 214 -17.38 8.91 -9.43
C LEU A 214 -18.57 7.98 -9.18
N GLY A 215 -19.32 8.18 -8.11
CA GLY A 215 -20.44 7.31 -7.72
C GLY A 215 -21.48 7.11 -8.82
N LYS A 216 -21.84 8.17 -9.56
CA LYS A 216 -22.79 8.07 -10.69
C LYS A 216 -22.23 7.25 -11.87
N ARG A 217 -20.90 7.15 -12.00
CA ARG A 217 -20.25 6.27 -12.98
C ARG A 217 -20.22 4.80 -12.52
N GLY A 218 -20.59 4.52 -11.27
CA GLY A 218 -20.49 3.19 -10.65
C GLY A 218 -19.06 2.76 -10.35
N ILE A 219 -18.12 3.70 -10.24
CA ILE A 219 -16.72 3.48 -9.84
C ILE A 219 -16.61 3.76 -8.35
N ARG A 220 -16.04 2.81 -7.60
CA ARG A 220 -15.88 2.92 -6.16
C ARG A 220 -14.47 3.41 -5.81
N VAL A 221 -14.38 4.25 -4.78
CA VAL A 221 -13.10 4.75 -4.26
C VAL A 221 -13.10 4.61 -2.76
N ASN A 222 -12.18 3.83 -2.23
CA ASN A 222 -12.05 3.58 -0.79
C ASN A 222 -10.59 3.69 -0.35
N CYS A 223 -10.37 3.70 0.95
CA CYS A 223 -9.05 3.77 1.55
C CYS A 223 -8.90 2.68 2.61
N VAL A 224 -7.76 2.02 2.63
CA VAL A 224 -7.29 1.27 3.80
C VAL A 224 -6.40 2.21 4.60
N ALA A 225 -6.64 2.32 5.90
CA ALA A 225 -5.83 3.10 6.84
C ALA A 225 -5.06 2.14 7.78
N PRO A 226 -3.81 1.78 7.44
CA PRO A 226 -2.98 0.93 8.29
C PRO A 226 -2.64 1.60 9.63
N GLY A 227 -2.52 0.77 10.68
CA GLY A 227 -1.78 1.08 11.88
C GLY A 227 -0.27 0.84 11.69
N PRO A 228 0.47 0.50 12.75
CA PRO A 228 1.86 0.08 12.64
C PRO A 228 1.95 -1.25 11.92
N VAL A 229 2.61 -1.28 10.75
CA VAL A 229 2.82 -2.48 9.94
C VAL A 229 4.30 -2.68 9.68
N TRP A 230 4.79 -3.88 9.93
CA TRP A 230 6.19 -4.24 9.77
C TRP A 230 6.56 -4.31 8.28
N THR A 231 7.19 -3.27 7.76
CA THR A 231 7.55 -3.11 6.34
C THR A 231 8.94 -2.48 6.23
N PRO A 232 9.64 -2.57 5.08
CA PRO A 232 10.95 -1.93 4.88
C PRO A 232 10.95 -0.43 5.13
N ASN A 233 9.80 0.22 5.00
CA ASN A 233 9.69 1.66 5.27
C ASN A 233 10.02 2.00 6.73
N ILE A 234 9.80 1.07 7.68
CA ILE A 234 10.00 1.31 9.10
C ILE A 234 11.50 1.39 9.44
N PRO A 235 12.32 0.33 9.30
CA PRO A 235 13.75 0.42 9.61
C PRO A 235 14.52 1.30 8.61
N GLY A 236 13.95 1.59 7.42
CA GLY A 236 14.57 2.48 6.44
C GLY A 236 14.39 3.97 6.74
N THR A 237 13.46 4.35 7.61
CA THR A 237 13.12 5.78 7.82
C THR A 237 12.96 6.20 9.27
N MET A 238 12.95 5.24 10.20
CA MET A 238 12.80 5.51 11.63
C MET A 238 14.09 5.24 12.40
N PRO A 239 14.36 5.96 13.49
CA PRO A 239 15.47 5.67 14.39
C PRO A 239 15.34 4.28 15.01
N GLU A 240 16.47 3.65 15.34
CA GLU A 240 16.54 2.31 15.92
C GLU A 240 15.68 2.14 17.18
N ASP A 241 15.68 3.14 18.06
CA ASP A 241 14.89 3.12 19.31
C ASP A 241 13.38 3.11 19.04
N GLU A 242 12.92 3.80 17.98
CA GLU A 242 11.52 3.78 17.56
C GLU A 242 11.14 2.44 16.92
N VAL A 243 12.05 1.84 16.16
CA VAL A 243 11.86 0.52 15.54
C VAL A 243 11.70 -0.56 16.61
N LYS A 244 12.53 -0.55 17.66
CA LYS A 244 12.48 -1.53 18.77
C LYS A 244 11.15 -1.55 19.51
N ASN A 245 10.43 -0.44 19.54
CA ASN A 245 9.14 -0.32 20.24
C ASN A 245 7.94 -0.29 19.27
N PHE A 246 8.19 -0.51 17.98
CA PHE A 246 7.18 -0.35 16.96
C PHE A 246 6.01 -1.31 17.13
N GLY A 247 4.80 -0.75 17.22
CA GLY A 247 3.56 -1.52 17.39
C GLY A 247 3.22 -1.90 18.84
N HIS A 248 4.06 -1.55 19.82
CA HIS A 248 3.75 -1.83 21.22
C HIS A 248 2.51 -1.05 21.73
N GLU A 249 2.25 0.13 21.18
CA GLU A 249 1.20 1.05 21.60
C GLU A 249 -0.23 0.68 21.14
N VAL A 250 -0.38 -0.36 20.30
CA VAL A 250 -1.71 -0.80 19.86
C VAL A 250 -2.28 -1.87 20.79
N ALA A 251 -3.60 -2.08 20.79
CA ALA A 251 -4.26 -3.02 21.70
C ALA A 251 -3.75 -4.47 21.54
N LEU A 252 -3.33 -4.88 20.33
CA LEU A 252 -2.74 -6.19 20.08
C LEU A 252 -1.26 -6.27 20.49
N ALA A 253 -0.63 -5.17 20.95
CA ALA A 253 0.73 -5.05 21.45
C ALA A 253 1.83 -5.60 20.49
N ARG A 254 1.56 -5.55 19.19
CA ARG A 254 2.49 -5.93 18.13
C ARG A 254 2.24 -5.14 16.84
N PRO A 255 3.23 -5.03 15.95
CA PRO A 255 2.94 -4.55 14.60
C PRO A 255 2.12 -5.59 13.81
N GLY A 256 1.32 -5.10 12.88
CA GLY A 256 0.70 -5.95 11.88
C GLY A 256 1.72 -6.41 10.83
N GLN A 257 1.44 -7.52 10.18
CA GLN A 257 2.20 -7.98 9.03
C GLN A 257 1.54 -7.52 7.72
N PRO A 258 2.30 -7.32 6.63
CA PRO A 258 1.73 -6.91 5.35
C PRO A 258 0.55 -7.76 4.89
N GLU A 259 0.61 -9.06 5.07
CA GLU A 259 -0.45 -9.98 4.66
C GLU A 259 -1.77 -9.78 5.44
N GLU A 260 -1.71 -9.27 6.68
CA GLU A 260 -2.91 -9.02 7.49
C GLU A 260 -3.76 -7.86 6.93
N LEU A 261 -3.18 -7.03 6.07
CA LEU A 261 -3.89 -5.93 5.41
C LEU A 261 -4.54 -6.36 4.09
N ALA A 262 -3.96 -7.32 3.39
CA ALA A 262 -4.38 -7.73 2.05
C ALA A 262 -5.87 -8.09 1.93
N PRO A 263 -6.52 -8.77 2.91
CA PRO A 263 -7.96 -9.06 2.85
C PRO A 263 -8.84 -7.81 2.75
N ALA A 264 -8.46 -6.70 3.39
CA ALA A 264 -9.21 -5.45 3.30
C ALA A 264 -9.15 -4.87 1.87
N TYR A 265 -7.99 -4.96 1.20
CA TYR A 265 -7.86 -4.54 -0.19
C TYR A 265 -8.67 -5.43 -1.13
N VAL A 266 -8.67 -6.75 -0.92
CA VAL A 266 -9.49 -7.69 -1.71
C VAL A 266 -10.98 -7.36 -1.56
N LEU A 267 -11.48 -7.13 -0.34
CA LEU A 267 -12.85 -6.71 -0.08
C LEU A 267 -13.20 -5.44 -0.86
N LEU A 268 -12.36 -4.41 -0.74
CA LEU A 268 -12.62 -3.11 -1.37
C LEU A 268 -12.50 -3.14 -2.90
N ALA A 269 -11.67 -4.01 -3.46
CA ALA A 269 -11.50 -4.18 -4.89
C ALA A 269 -12.57 -5.06 -5.54
N SER A 270 -13.18 -5.99 -4.79
CA SER A 270 -14.12 -6.98 -5.28
C SER A 270 -15.59 -6.52 -5.24
N SER A 271 -16.48 -7.35 -5.80
CA SER A 271 -17.93 -7.14 -5.73
C SER A 271 -18.52 -7.29 -4.32
N GLU A 272 -17.79 -7.92 -3.39
CA GLU A 272 -18.20 -8.00 -1.98
C GLU A 272 -18.26 -6.61 -1.31
N GLY A 273 -17.39 -5.68 -1.75
CA GLY A 273 -17.43 -4.28 -1.35
C GLY A 273 -18.35 -3.39 -2.20
N SER A 274 -19.34 -3.94 -2.92
CA SER A 274 -20.15 -3.21 -3.91
C SER A 274 -20.92 -2.02 -3.35
N PHE A 275 -21.24 -2.00 -2.05
CA PHE A 275 -21.88 -0.86 -1.38
C PHE A 275 -20.91 0.00 -0.57
N MET A 276 -19.62 -0.23 -0.71
CA MET A 276 -18.55 0.54 -0.05
C MET A 276 -17.93 1.52 -1.03
N THR A 277 -18.13 2.82 -0.78
CA THR A 277 -17.43 3.90 -1.48
C THR A 277 -17.28 5.11 -0.55
N GLY A 278 -16.13 5.77 -0.57
CA GLY A 278 -15.78 6.84 0.36
C GLY A 278 -15.39 6.37 1.77
N SER A 279 -15.28 5.06 1.98
CA SER A 279 -14.94 4.49 3.29
C SER A 279 -13.43 4.57 3.56
N ILE A 280 -13.09 4.80 4.81
CA ILE A 280 -11.75 4.66 5.38
C ILE A 280 -11.80 3.44 6.28
N VAL A 281 -11.17 2.35 5.86
CA VAL A 281 -11.17 1.07 6.58
C VAL A 281 -9.88 0.97 7.39
N GLU A 282 -10.01 1.04 8.69
CA GLU A 282 -8.89 0.96 9.63
C GLU A 282 -8.49 -0.49 9.86
N VAL A 283 -7.19 -0.79 9.68
CA VAL A 283 -6.55 -2.08 10.01
C VAL A 283 -5.36 -1.76 10.88
N THR A 284 -5.58 -1.65 12.20
CA THR A 284 -4.70 -0.87 13.09
C THR A 284 -4.18 -1.63 14.30
N GLY A 285 -4.61 -2.88 14.51
CA GLY A 285 -4.30 -3.61 15.74
C GLY A 285 -4.92 -2.98 17.00
N GLY A 286 -5.94 -2.12 16.82
CA GLY A 286 -6.62 -1.43 17.93
C GLY A 286 -5.99 -0.09 18.32
N LYS A 287 -5.23 0.55 17.42
CA LYS A 287 -4.92 1.99 17.56
C LYS A 287 -6.18 2.75 17.16
N LEU A 288 -6.79 3.40 18.14
CA LEU A 288 -8.02 4.17 17.93
C LEU A 288 -7.68 5.59 17.47
N GLY A 289 -8.46 6.11 16.54
CA GLY A 289 -8.42 7.48 16.07
C GLY A 289 -9.27 8.42 16.92
#